data_0e24f1286214bb38befcd2941810cc2f
#
_entry.id   0e24f1286214bb38befcd2941810cc2f
#
_cell.length_a   1.000
_cell.length_b   1.000
_cell.length_c   1.000
_cell.angle_alpha   90.00
_cell.angle_beta   90.00
_cell.angle_gamma   90.00
#
_symmetry.space_group_name_H-M   'P 1'
#
loop_
_entity.id
_entity.type
_entity.pdbx_description
1 polymer ?
#
loop_
_entity_poly.entity_id
_entity_poly.type
_entity_poly.pdbx_seq_one_letter_code
_entity_poly.pdbx_strand_id
1 'polypeptide(L)'
;MPASVAGLTRATLPSAPGVCQGCVWWQSRGGRGANKERWMDRAEERWGPWGSVYYDGDDGRVLGSIQYGPADLFARANELPAGPPSPDAVLITCAYLVDPSTPWVMQSLFLSAIGDAREKGARALESFGYRYAEGETMAERFLVHRTIFPRDFLADFGFLTVRAQGRVELTRLELGGLQPVVEGRRAAVLKAVKEAFLPTPVPAPPPP
;
A
#
# COMPACT_ATOMS: atom_id res chain seq x y z
N MET A 1 5.01 15.03 17.88
CA MET A 1 3.76 14.24 18.01
C MET A 1 4.04 12.78 17.63
N PRO A 2 3.30 11.77 18.08
CA PRO A 2 3.53 10.39 17.58
C PRO A 2 3.24 10.33 16.08
N ALA A 3 3.94 9.45 15.37
CA ALA A 3 3.65 9.17 13.96
C ALA A 3 2.18 8.73 13.81
N SER A 4 1.50 9.18 12.77
CA SER A 4 0.08 8.92 12.57
C SER A 4 -0.26 8.54 11.12
N VAL A 5 -1.32 7.75 10.98
CA VAL A 5 -1.90 7.43 9.67
C VAL A 5 -3.31 8.02 9.63
N ALA A 6 -3.60 8.81 8.61
CA ALA A 6 -4.92 9.39 8.38
C ALA A 6 -5.51 8.91 7.06
N GLY A 7 -6.85 8.86 7.00
CA GLY A 7 -7.56 8.50 5.78
C GLY A 7 -7.31 9.49 4.65
N LEU A 8 -7.09 8.97 3.44
CA LEU A 8 -6.96 9.76 2.23
C LEU A 8 -8.36 10.08 1.69
N THR A 9 -8.71 11.35 1.76
CA THR A 9 -9.99 11.94 1.35
C THR A 9 -9.71 13.16 0.47
N ARG A 10 -10.75 13.78 -0.07
CA ARG A 10 -10.63 15.08 -0.74
C ARG A 10 -9.98 16.14 0.17
N ALA A 11 -10.34 16.15 1.45
CA ALA A 11 -9.81 17.12 2.41
C ALA A 11 -8.32 16.91 2.72
N THR A 12 -7.86 15.65 2.78
CA THR A 12 -6.47 15.30 3.08
C THR A 12 -5.58 15.14 1.84
N LEU A 13 -6.16 15.06 0.64
CA LEU A 13 -5.41 14.93 -0.61
C LEU A 13 -4.33 16.00 -0.82
N PRO A 14 -4.54 17.29 -0.46
CA PRO A 14 -3.49 18.30 -0.59
C PRO A 14 -2.21 17.99 0.22
N SER A 15 -2.32 17.18 1.28
CA SER A 15 -1.16 16.72 2.07
C SER A 15 -0.44 15.55 1.41
N ALA A 16 -1.09 14.81 0.53
CA ALA A 16 -0.48 13.65 -0.15
C ALA A 16 0.71 14.09 -1.04
N PRO A 17 1.66 13.20 -1.33
CA PRO A 17 2.75 13.48 -2.25
C PRO A 17 2.23 14.07 -3.57
N GLY A 18 2.87 15.14 -4.08
CA GLY A 18 2.38 15.94 -5.21
C GLY A 18 2.05 15.11 -6.45
N VAL A 19 2.83 14.05 -6.71
CA VAL A 19 2.58 13.11 -7.82
C VAL A 19 1.25 12.35 -7.67
N CYS A 20 0.73 12.20 -6.45
CA CYS A 20 -0.52 11.48 -6.16
C CYS A 20 -1.75 12.38 -6.29
N GLN A 21 -1.60 13.70 -6.10
CA GLN A 21 -2.72 14.64 -6.04
C GLN A 21 -3.52 14.68 -7.34
N GLY A 22 -2.85 14.74 -8.49
CA GLY A 22 -3.47 14.76 -9.82
C GLY A 22 -3.50 13.40 -10.53
N CYS A 23 -2.91 12.35 -9.95
CA CYS A 23 -2.79 11.06 -10.62
C CYS A 23 -4.15 10.39 -10.81
N VAL A 24 -4.43 9.96 -12.02
CA VAL A 24 -5.64 9.20 -12.41
C VAL A 24 -5.30 7.90 -13.13
N TRP A 25 -4.10 7.37 -12.92
CA TRP A 25 -3.63 6.20 -13.65
C TRP A 25 -4.54 4.99 -13.46
N TRP A 26 -4.91 4.67 -12.23
CA TRP A 26 -5.80 3.55 -11.91
C TRP A 26 -7.25 3.78 -12.28
N GLN A 27 -7.69 5.04 -12.31
CA GLN A 27 -9.03 5.46 -12.66
C GLN A 27 -9.26 5.51 -14.17
N SER A 28 -8.18 5.60 -14.97
CA SER A 28 -8.23 5.71 -16.44
C SER A 28 -8.49 4.37 -17.10
N ARG A 29 -9.16 4.37 -18.26
CA ARG A 29 -9.42 3.20 -19.09
C ARG A 29 -9.10 3.50 -20.55
N GLY A 30 -8.44 2.56 -21.24
CA GLY A 30 -8.12 2.69 -22.67
C GLY A 30 -7.32 3.95 -23.00
N GLY A 31 -6.42 4.39 -22.10
CA GLY A 31 -5.64 5.61 -22.28
C GLY A 31 -6.42 6.93 -22.16
N ARG A 32 -7.71 6.89 -21.89
CA ARG A 32 -8.54 8.08 -21.65
C ARG A 32 -8.41 8.51 -20.21
N GLY A 33 -8.05 9.77 -19.97
CA GLY A 33 -7.98 10.35 -18.63
C GLY A 33 -9.33 10.30 -17.92
N ALA A 34 -9.33 9.94 -16.65
CA ALA A 34 -10.49 10.04 -15.78
C ALA A 34 -10.59 11.45 -15.19
N ASN A 35 -11.79 11.88 -14.86
CA ASN A 35 -11.99 13.08 -14.08
C ASN A 35 -11.77 12.75 -12.59
N LYS A 36 -10.68 13.28 -12.01
CA LYS A 36 -10.28 13.01 -10.61
C LYS A 36 -11.36 13.44 -9.63
N GLU A 37 -11.94 14.61 -9.80
CA GLU A 37 -12.98 15.17 -8.95
C GLU A 37 -14.20 14.25 -8.85
N ARG A 38 -14.76 13.88 -9.99
CA ARG A 38 -15.93 12.98 -10.06
C ARG A 38 -15.63 11.60 -9.49
N TRP A 39 -14.38 11.14 -9.67
CA TRP A 39 -13.98 9.87 -9.09
C TRP A 39 -13.90 9.95 -7.57
N MET A 40 -13.33 11.03 -7.02
CA MET A 40 -13.25 11.24 -5.57
C MET A 40 -14.64 11.31 -4.93
N ASP A 41 -15.58 12.07 -5.53
CA ASP A 41 -16.96 12.14 -5.04
C ASP A 41 -17.59 10.74 -4.93
N ARG A 42 -17.49 9.95 -5.99
CA ARG A 42 -18.02 8.59 -6.02
C ARG A 42 -17.31 7.67 -5.02
N ALA A 43 -15.99 7.81 -4.86
CA ALA A 43 -15.22 6.97 -3.94
C ALA A 43 -15.60 7.28 -2.49
N GLU A 44 -15.70 8.56 -2.12
CA GLU A 44 -16.10 8.99 -0.76
C GLU A 44 -17.54 8.61 -0.43
N GLU A 45 -18.47 8.76 -1.37
CA GLU A 45 -19.86 8.38 -1.18
C GLU A 45 -20.03 6.87 -0.93
N ARG A 46 -19.30 6.03 -1.67
CA ARG A 46 -19.48 4.57 -1.64
C ARG A 46 -18.62 3.88 -0.59
N TRP A 47 -17.45 4.43 -0.30
CA TRP A 47 -16.42 3.76 0.49
C TRP A 47 -15.93 4.61 1.67
N GLY A 48 -15.97 5.92 1.57
CA GLY A 48 -15.33 6.86 2.47
C GLY A 48 -13.87 7.09 2.06
N PRO A 49 -12.92 7.19 3.02
CA PRO A 49 -11.51 7.32 2.69
C PRO A 49 -11.05 6.23 1.73
N TRP A 50 -10.44 6.63 0.60
CA TRP A 50 -10.01 5.76 -0.50
C TRP A 50 -8.50 5.52 -0.49
N GLY A 51 -7.91 5.56 0.70
CA GLY A 51 -6.49 5.39 0.95
C GLY A 51 -6.08 5.88 2.31
N SER A 52 -4.78 5.93 2.54
CA SER A 52 -4.19 6.48 3.77
C SER A 52 -2.94 7.30 3.47
N VAL A 53 -2.65 8.27 4.34
CA VAL A 53 -1.45 9.10 4.34
C VAL A 53 -0.73 8.89 5.65
N TYR A 54 0.59 8.69 5.59
CA TYR A 54 1.44 8.54 6.76
C TYR A 54 2.17 9.85 7.07
N TYR A 55 2.02 10.33 8.30
CA TYR A 55 2.65 11.53 8.80
C TYR A 55 3.78 11.20 9.78
N ASP A 56 4.91 11.90 9.63
CA ASP A 56 5.99 11.87 10.60
C ASP A 56 5.52 12.41 11.96
N GLY A 57 5.96 11.76 13.03
CA GLY A 57 5.63 12.18 14.39
C GLY A 57 6.32 13.45 14.84
N ASP A 58 7.48 13.76 14.28
CA ASP A 58 8.32 14.87 14.74
C ASP A 58 7.85 16.23 14.17
N ASP A 59 7.65 16.31 12.87
CA ASP A 59 7.33 17.55 12.17
C ASP A 59 5.97 17.52 11.43
N GLY A 60 5.24 16.42 11.48
CA GLY A 60 3.97 16.26 10.77
C GLY A 60 4.10 16.17 9.25
N ARG A 61 5.31 16.00 8.73
CA ARG A 61 5.58 15.85 7.30
C ARG A 61 5.02 14.53 6.78
N VAL A 62 4.49 14.55 5.57
CA VAL A 62 4.05 13.33 4.89
C VAL A 62 5.26 12.51 4.45
N LEU A 63 5.30 11.23 4.83
CA LEU A 63 6.32 10.26 4.41
C LEU A 63 5.85 9.31 3.34
N GLY A 64 4.54 9.16 3.16
CA GLY A 64 3.99 8.29 2.12
C GLY A 64 2.47 8.27 2.08
N SER A 65 1.95 7.62 1.06
CA SER A 65 0.51 7.38 0.91
C SER A 65 0.25 6.05 0.21
N ILE A 66 -0.94 5.50 0.44
CA ILE A 66 -1.46 4.30 -0.22
C ILE A 66 -2.88 4.56 -0.71
N GLN A 67 -3.25 3.99 -1.86
CA GLN A 67 -4.60 4.07 -2.41
C GLN A 67 -5.23 2.68 -2.45
N TYR A 68 -6.48 2.57 -1.98
CA TYR A 68 -7.28 1.33 -2.00
C TYR A 68 -8.76 1.64 -1.96
N GLY A 69 -9.58 0.66 -2.32
CA GLY A 69 -11.04 0.75 -2.29
C GLY A 69 -11.68 -0.38 -3.08
N PRO A 70 -13.02 -0.40 -3.22
CA PRO A 70 -13.72 -1.36 -4.07
C PRO A 70 -13.11 -1.43 -5.48
N ALA A 71 -12.89 -2.63 -5.99
CA ALA A 71 -12.14 -2.86 -7.23
C ALA A 71 -12.75 -2.14 -8.44
N ASP A 72 -14.07 -2.00 -8.49
CA ASP A 72 -14.80 -1.34 -9.58
C ASP A 72 -14.62 0.19 -9.65
N LEU A 73 -14.02 0.79 -8.61
CA LEU A 73 -13.58 2.18 -8.65
C LEU A 73 -12.32 2.39 -9.50
N PHE A 74 -11.61 1.32 -9.85
CA PHE A 74 -10.32 1.35 -10.52
C PHE A 74 -10.40 0.69 -11.91
N ALA A 75 -10.89 1.45 -12.90
CA ALA A 75 -11.20 0.92 -14.22
C ALA A 75 -10.01 0.24 -14.92
N ARG A 76 -8.77 0.71 -14.70
CA ARG A 76 -7.57 0.11 -15.26
C ARG A 76 -7.27 -1.30 -14.75
N ALA A 77 -7.74 -1.65 -13.57
CA ALA A 77 -7.53 -2.98 -13.00
C ALA A 77 -8.09 -4.10 -13.91
N ASN A 78 -9.11 -3.78 -14.70
CA ASN A 78 -9.69 -4.72 -15.66
C ASN A 78 -8.83 -4.92 -16.93
N GLU A 79 -7.88 -4.02 -17.19
CA GLU A 79 -7.03 -4.03 -18.38
C GLU A 79 -5.64 -4.61 -18.10
N LEU A 80 -5.28 -4.76 -16.83
CA LEU A 80 -3.99 -5.33 -16.46
C LEU A 80 -3.93 -6.83 -16.77
N PRO A 81 -2.75 -7.35 -17.15
CA PRO A 81 -2.51 -8.79 -17.12
C PRO A 81 -2.90 -9.37 -15.75
N ALA A 82 -3.47 -10.58 -15.74
CA ALA A 82 -4.04 -11.22 -14.57
C ALA A 82 -5.31 -10.57 -13.97
N GLY A 83 -5.84 -9.48 -14.55
CA GLY A 83 -7.15 -8.91 -14.20
C GLY A 83 -8.33 -9.71 -14.82
N PRO A 84 -9.58 -9.33 -14.54
CA PRO A 84 -10.00 -8.32 -13.55
C PRO A 84 -9.86 -8.81 -12.10
N PRO A 85 -9.85 -7.88 -11.12
CA PRO A 85 -9.98 -8.23 -9.71
C PRO A 85 -11.34 -8.87 -9.40
N SER A 86 -11.43 -9.54 -8.27
CA SER A 86 -12.69 -10.14 -7.80
C SER A 86 -13.66 -9.04 -7.33
N PRO A 87 -14.96 -9.17 -7.64
CA PRO A 87 -15.95 -8.13 -7.28
C PRO A 87 -16.20 -7.99 -5.78
N ASP A 88 -15.82 -8.98 -4.98
CA ASP A 88 -15.96 -9.02 -3.52
C ASP A 88 -14.70 -8.52 -2.78
N ALA A 89 -13.68 -8.09 -3.51
CA ALA A 89 -12.43 -7.65 -2.94
C ALA A 89 -12.27 -6.13 -2.94
N VAL A 90 -11.54 -5.65 -1.95
CA VAL A 90 -10.95 -4.31 -1.95
C VAL A 90 -9.61 -4.40 -2.66
N LEU A 91 -9.37 -3.53 -3.64
CA LEU A 91 -8.13 -3.48 -4.39
C LEU A 91 -7.17 -2.46 -3.75
N ILE A 92 -5.96 -2.90 -3.38
CA ILE A 92 -4.83 -2.01 -3.13
C ILE A 92 -4.18 -1.73 -4.49
N THR A 93 -4.14 -0.45 -4.87
CA THR A 93 -3.74 -0.05 -6.22
C THR A 93 -2.30 0.42 -6.32
N CYS A 94 -1.92 1.36 -5.48
CA CYS A 94 -0.57 1.92 -5.46
C CYS A 94 -0.22 2.46 -4.10
N ALA A 95 1.08 2.55 -3.84
CA ALA A 95 1.61 3.29 -2.71
C ALA A 95 2.82 4.14 -3.17
N TYR A 96 3.07 5.19 -2.43
CA TYR A 96 4.17 6.12 -2.71
C TYR A 96 4.91 6.43 -1.41
N LEU A 97 6.23 6.26 -1.42
CA LEU A 97 7.13 6.74 -0.37
C LEU A 97 7.81 8.01 -0.84
N VAL A 98 7.86 9.02 0.03
CA VAL A 98 8.63 10.25 -0.22
C VAL A 98 10.12 9.95 -0.17
N ASP A 99 10.53 9.11 0.79
CA ASP A 99 11.90 8.62 0.94
C ASP A 99 11.91 7.09 0.88
N PRO A 100 12.55 6.48 -0.13
CA PRO A 100 12.69 5.02 -0.23
C PRO A 100 13.44 4.37 0.93
N SER A 101 14.20 5.13 1.72
CA SER A 101 14.90 4.63 2.90
C SER A 101 13.99 4.37 4.11
N THR A 102 12.68 4.62 3.96
CA THR A 102 11.67 4.43 5.02
C THR A 102 10.72 3.25 4.75
N PRO A 103 11.22 1.99 4.64
CA PRO A 103 10.38 0.84 4.28
C PRO A 103 9.27 0.56 5.31
N TRP A 104 9.46 0.92 6.57
CA TRP A 104 8.44 0.77 7.63
C TRP A 104 7.18 1.61 7.37
N VAL A 105 7.30 2.74 6.65
CA VAL A 105 6.16 3.56 6.24
C VAL A 105 5.26 2.76 5.30
N MET A 106 5.84 2.03 4.34
CA MET A 106 5.09 1.17 3.43
C MET A 106 4.36 0.07 4.20
N GLN A 107 5.04 -0.58 5.14
CA GLN A 107 4.42 -1.61 5.98
C GLN A 107 3.25 -1.05 6.80
N SER A 108 3.42 0.12 7.41
CA SER A 108 2.36 0.79 8.18
C SER A 108 1.16 1.14 7.31
N LEU A 109 1.38 1.61 6.09
CA LEU A 109 0.33 1.92 5.12
C LEU A 109 -0.44 0.66 4.68
N PHE A 110 0.26 -0.47 4.44
CA PHE A 110 -0.39 -1.74 4.13
C PHE A 110 -1.21 -2.27 5.31
N LEU A 111 -0.68 -2.21 6.53
CA LEU A 111 -1.43 -2.60 7.73
C LEU A 111 -2.66 -1.71 7.95
N SER A 112 -2.56 -0.41 7.67
CA SER A 112 -3.70 0.50 7.70
C SER A 112 -4.78 0.10 6.68
N ALA A 113 -4.38 -0.23 5.44
CA ALA A 113 -5.31 -0.68 4.40
C ALA A 113 -6.01 -2.00 4.78
N ILE A 114 -5.27 -2.96 5.37
CA ILE A 114 -5.82 -4.22 5.88
C ILE A 114 -6.82 -3.96 7.01
N GLY A 115 -6.46 -3.09 7.96
CA GLY A 115 -7.32 -2.72 9.09
C GLY A 115 -8.62 -2.06 8.64
N ASP A 116 -8.53 -1.03 7.79
CA ASP A 116 -9.68 -0.29 7.28
C ASP A 116 -10.61 -1.17 6.44
N ALA A 117 -10.07 -1.98 5.53
CA ALA A 117 -10.87 -2.91 4.73
C ALA A 117 -11.63 -3.91 5.61
N ARG A 118 -10.99 -4.39 6.67
CA ARG A 118 -11.60 -5.31 7.63
C ARG A 118 -12.70 -4.63 8.46
N GLU A 119 -12.46 -3.43 8.96
CA GLU A 119 -13.46 -2.63 9.70
C GLU A 119 -14.70 -2.35 8.85
N LYS A 120 -14.51 -2.16 7.54
CA LYS A 120 -15.61 -1.98 6.57
C LYS A 120 -16.26 -3.29 6.10
N GLY A 121 -15.86 -4.43 6.65
CA GLY A 121 -16.46 -5.73 6.37
C GLY A 121 -16.09 -6.34 5.01
N ALA A 122 -15.01 -5.89 4.39
CA ALA A 122 -14.50 -6.51 3.17
C ALA A 122 -14.12 -7.98 3.41
N ARG A 123 -14.38 -8.86 2.45
CA ARG A 123 -14.04 -10.29 2.55
C ARG A 123 -12.57 -10.54 2.29
N ALA A 124 -12.01 -9.79 1.36
CA ALA A 124 -10.62 -9.93 0.95
C ALA A 124 -10.01 -8.61 0.47
N LEU A 125 -8.70 -8.57 0.49
CA LEU A 125 -7.90 -7.60 -0.26
C LEU A 125 -7.26 -8.27 -1.46
N GLU A 126 -7.21 -7.56 -2.58
CA GLU A 126 -6.43 -7.95 -3.74
C GLU A 126 -5.41 -6.87 -4.12
N SER A 127 -4.34 -7.28 -4.74
CA SER A 127 -3.35 -6.37 -5.30
C SER A 127 -2.63 -7.04 -6.47
N PHE A 128 -2.16 -6.21 -7.42
CA PHE A 128 -1.32 -6.71 -8.50
C PHE A 128 0.13 -6.77 -8.03
N GLY A 129 0.72 -7.94 -8.18
CA GLY A 129 2.12 -8.20 -7.93
C GLY A 129 2.92 -8.35 -9.22
N TYR A 130 4.19 -7.99 -9.18
CA TYR A 130 5.13 -8.19 -10.28
C TYR A 130 6.26 -9.10 -9.85
N ARG A 131 6.55 -10.11 -10.66
CA ARG A 131 7.67 -11.04 -10.45
C ARG A 131 8.91 -10.49 -11.09
N TYR A 132 9.86 -10.06 -10.26
CA TYR A 132 11.13 -9.52 -10.69
C TYR A 132 12.12 -10.62 -11.11
N ALA A 133 13.13 -10.25 -11.87
CA ALA A 133 14.25 -11.13 -12.17
C ALA A 133 15.21 -11.20 -10.95
N GLU A 134 15.98 -12.29 -10.88
CA GLU A 134 17.05 -12.39 -9.90
C GLU A 134 18.05 -11.24 -10.06
N GLY A 135 18.51 -10.66 -8.93
CA GLY A 135 19.50 -9.59 -8.90
C GLY A 135 18.95 -8.15 -8.92
N GLU A 136 17.66 -7.94 -9.24
CA GLU A 136 17.08 -6.60 -9.12
C GLU A 136 16.91 -6.20 -7.63
N THR A 137 17.41 -5.02 -7.26
CA THR A 137 17.28 -4.52 -5.88
C THR A 137 15.86 -4.06 -5.56
N MET A 138 15.48 -4.10 -4.27
CA MET A 138 14.16 -3.59 -3.83
C MET A 138 13.97 -2.11 -4.17
N ALA A 139 15.01 -1.28 -4.11
CA ALA A 139 14.92 0.13 -4.48
C ALA A 139 14.61 0.32 -5.96
N GLU A 140 15.26 -0.43 -6.86
CA GLU A 140 14.97 -0.42 -8.30
C GLU A 140 13.54 -0.89 -8.56
N ARG A 141 13.08 -1.92 -7.85
CA ARG A 141 11.73 -2.47 -7.95
C ARG A 141 10.66 -1.43 -7.64
N PHE A 142 10.81 -0.68 -6.55
CA PHE A 142 9.85 0.37 -6.20
C PHE A 142 9.92 1.60 -7.10
N LEU A 143 11.08 1.97 -7.60
CA LEU A 143 11.25 3.14 -8.47
C LEU A 143 10.63 2.91 -9.85
N VAL A 144 10.74 1.70 -10.39
CA VAL A 144 10.27 1.38 -11.75
C VAL A 144 8.77 1.08 -11.79
N HIS A 145 8.20 0.50 -10.75
CA HIS A 145 6.81 0.02 -10.74
C HIS A 145 5.99 0.53 -9.54
N ARG A 146 5.87 1.85 -9.42
CA ARG A 146 5.09 2.48 -8.33
C ARG A 146 3.62 2.08 -8.28
N THR A 147 3.10 1.51 -9.35
CA THR A 147 1.70 1.12 -9.52
C THR A 147 1.44 -0.38 -9.41
N ILE A 148 2.49 -1.20 -9.30
CA ILE A 148 2.40 -2.65 -9.12
C ILE A 148 3.49 -3.05 -8.13
N PHE A 149 3.11 -3.79 -7.09
CA PHE A 149 4.02 -4.13 -5.98
C PHE A 149 4.92 -5.31 -6.35
N PRO A 150 6.11 -5.43 -5.72
CA PRO A 150 6.87 -6.68 -5.76
C PRO A 150 6.01 -7.83 -5.20
N ARG A 151 5.95 -8.95 -5.92
CA ARG A 151 5.17 -10.13 -5.51
C ARG A 151 5.59 -10.64 -4.12
N ASP A 152 6.90 -10.65 -3.85
CA ASP A 152 7.45 -11.15 -2.59
C ASP A 152 7.05 -10.24 -1.42
N PHE A 153 7.04 -8.91 -1.62
CA PHE A 153 6.53 -7.97 -0.64
C PHE A 153 5.06 -8.25 -0.28
N LEU A 154 4.21 -8.54 -1.27
CA LEU A 154 2.81 -8.91 -1.01
C LEU A 154 2.70 -10.25 -0.26
N ALA A 155 3.58 -11.22 -0.58
CA ALA A 155 3.62 -12.51 0.11
C ALA A 155 3.97 -12.39 1.59
N ASP A 156 4.83 -11.43 1.97
CA ASP A 156 5.17 -11.14 3.37
C ASP A 156 3.96 -10.70 4.20
N PHE A 157 2.94 -10.12 3.55
CA PHE A 157 1.64 -9.79 4.16
C PHE A 157 0.62 -10.94 4.08
N GLY A 158 1.00 -12.09 3.52
CA GLY A 158 0.12 -13.24 3.39
C GLY A 158 -0.76 -13.24 2.14
N PHE A 159 -0.50 -12.37 1.17
CA PHE A 159 -1.19 -12.43 -0.10
C PHE A 159 -0.73 -13.64 -0.91
N LEU A 160 -1.70 -14.41 -1.39
CA LEU A 160 -1.47 -15.59 -2.24
C LEU A 160 -1.84 -15.27 -3.69
N THR A 161 -1.08 -15.79 -4.64
CA THR A 161 -1.37 -15.63 -6.06
C THR A 161 -2.65 -16.40 -6.44
N VAL A 162 -3.64 -15.69 -6.95
CA VAL A 162 -4.90 -16.29 -7.44
C VAL A 162 -4.95 -16.40 -8.96
N ARG A 163 -4.20 -15.55 -9.66
CA ARG A 163 -4.06 -15.59 -11.12
C ARG A 163 -2.73 -14.99 -11.54
N ALA A 164 -2.11 -15.56 -12.56
CA ALA A 164 -0.87 -15.06 -13.13
C ALA A 164 -0.98 -14.95 -14.66
N GLN A 165 -0.43 -13.88 -15.23
CA GLN A 165 -0.25 -13.72 -16.66
C GLN A 165 1.10 -13.04 -16.95
N GLY A 166 2.04 -13.80 -17.49
CA GLY A 166 3.42 -13.36 -17.65
C GLY A 166 4.08 -13.11 -16.29
N ARG A 167 4.59 -11.89 -16.08
CA ARG A 167 5.20 -11.48 -14.82
C ARG A 167 4.24 -10.79 -13.86
N VAL A 168 3.01 -10.52 -14.28
CA VAL A 168 1.99 -9.88 -13.45
C VAL A 168 1.12 -10.95 -12.81
N GLU A 169 0.90 -10.82 -11.52
CA GLU A 169 0.09 -11.72 -10.71
C GLU A 169 -1.00 -10.91 -10.00
N LEU A 170 -2.23 -11.40 -10.03
CA LEU A 170 -3.26 -10.94 -9.10
C LEU A 170 -3.12 -11.77 -7.83
N THR A 171 -2.92 -11.08 -6.72
CA THR A 171 -2.76 -11.70 -5.41
C THR A 171 -3.91 -11.34 -4.50
N ARG A 172 -4.23 -12.21 -3.54
CA ARG A 172 -5.39 -12.08 -2.66
C ARG A 172 -5.03 -12.43 -1.22
N LEU A 173 -5.52 -11.64 -0.28
CA LEU A 173 -5.48 -11.86 1.16
C LEU A 173 -6.91 -11.99 1.69
N GLU A 174 -7.27 -13.16 2.23
CA GLU A 174 -8.57 -13.38 2.87
C GLU A 174 -8.57 -12.72 4.26
N LEU A 175 -9.60 -11.91 4.53
CA LEU A 175 -9.69 -11.15 5.79
C LEU A 175 -10.46 -11.88 6.88
N GLY A 176 -11.33 -12.83 6.51
CA GLY A 176 -12.21 -13.53 7.46
C GLY A 176 -11.49 -14.43 8.46
N GLY A 177 -10.26 -14.89 8.13
CA GLY A 177 -9.45 -15.72 9.01
C GLY A 177 -8.43 -14.95 9.87
N LEU A 178 -8.29 -13.65 9.65
CA LEU A 178 -7.33 -12.85 10.38
C LEU A 178 -7.82 -12.55 11.79
N GLN A 179 -7.12 -13.09 12.78
CA GLN A 179 -7.36 -12.73 14.18
C GLN A 179 -6.98 -11.25 14.43
N PRO A 180 -7.73 -10.49 15.25
CA PRO A 180 -7.32 -9.16 15.66
C PRO A 180 -5.94 -9.23 16.30
N VAL A 181 -4.99 -8.45 15.77
CA VAL A 181 -3.73 -8.25 16.49
C VAL A 181 -4.06 -7.43 17.72
N VAL A 182 -3.99 -8.06 18.91
CA VAL A 182 -4.17 -7.36 20.18
C VAL A 182 -3.17 -6.20 20.23
N GLU A 183 -3.62 -5.01 20.67
CA GLU A 183 -2.83 -3.77 20.61
C GLU A 183 -1.39 -3.88 21.12
N GLY A 184 -1.15 -4.75 22.12
CA GLY A 184 0.19 -5.07 22.62
C GLY A 184 1.10 -5.79 21.62
N ARG A 185 0.56 -6.51 20.65
CA ARG A 185 1.34 -7.14 19.56
C ARG A 185 1.69 -6.16 18.44
N ARG A 186 0.84 -5.16 18.16
CA ARG A 186 1.19 -4.07 17.22
C ARG A 186 2.46 -3.33 17.67
N ALA A 187 2.53 -2.96 18.93
CA ALA A 187 3.71 -2.32 19.50
C ALA A 187 4.94 -3.26 19.47
N ALA A 188 4.75 -4.57 19.72
CA ALA A 188 5.83 -5.55 19.69
C ALA A 188 6.36 -5.80 18.26
N VAL A 189 5.49 -5.87 17.26
CA VAL A 189 5.87 -6.03 15.85
C VAL A 189 6.57 -4.77 15.34
N LEU A 190 6.06 -3.58 15.65
CA LEU A 190 6.71 -2.31 15.29
C LEU A 190 8.07 -2.15 16.00
N LYS A 191 8.18 -2.60 17.25
CA LYS A 191 9.43 -2.60 17.99
C LYS A 191 10.43 -3.60 17.40
N ALA A 192 10.02 -4.84 17.12
CA ALA A 192 10.87 -5.86 16.51
C ALA A 192 11.36 -5.46 15.11
N VAL A 193 10.49 -4.83 14.30
CA VAL A 193 10.86 -4.28 12.99
C VAL A 193 11.87 -3.14 13.16
N LYS A 194 11.63 -2.22 14.09
CA LYS A 194 12.56 -1.12 14.36
C LYS A 194 13.92 -1.61 14.88
N GLU A 195 13.95 -2.64 15.72
CA GLU A 195 15.18 -3.27 16.24
C GLU A 195 15.93 -4.07 15.16
N ALA A 196 15.24 -4.72 14.24
CA ALA A 196 15.87 -5.45 13.13
C ALA A 196 16.58 -4.55 12.11
N PHE A 197 16.23 -3.27 12.05
CA PHE A 197 16.82 -2.28 11.15
C PHE A 197 17.78 -1.29 11.84
N LEU A 198 18.01 -1.41 13.16
CA LEU A 198 19.06 -0.64 13.82
C LEU A 198 20.43 -1.25 13.43
N PRO A 199 21.42 -0.42 13.03
CA PRO A 199 22.75 -0.93 12.77
C PRO A 199 23.31 -1.56 14.05
N THR A 200 23.79 -2.79 13.94
CA THR A 200 24.46 -3.48 15.05
C THR A 200 25.61 -2.60 15.53
N PRO A 201 25.72 -2.27 16.82
CA PRO A 201 26.85 -1.50 17.33
C PRO A 201 28.15 -2.22 16.98
N VAL A 202 29.03 -1.56 16.26
CA VAL A 202 30.38 -2.08 15.98
C VAL A 202 31.12 -2.14 17.32
N PRO A 203 31.66 -3.29 17.75
CA PRO A 203 32.46 -3.37 18.98
C PRO A 203 33.62 -2.39 18.90
N ALA A 204 33.82 -1.61 19.96
CA ALA A 204 35.00 -0.73 20.04
C ALA A 204 36.28 -1.57 19.94
N PRO A 205 37.33 -1.10 19.21
CA PRO A 205 38.61 -1.79 19.18
C PRO A 205 39.20 -1.84 20.58
N PRO A 206 39.94 -2.91 20.92
CA PRO A 206 40.58 -3.02 22.23
C PRO A 206 41.56 -1.84 22.43
N PRO A 207 41.73 -1.37 23.67
CA PRO A 207 42.69 -0.33 23.97
C PRO A 207 44.13 -0.78 23.68
N PRO A 208 45.03 0.15 23.35
CA PRO A 208 46.44 -0.14 23.00
C PRO A 208 47.23 -0.72 24.17
#